data_e11b16b02c3a6c982dd742868362ac88
#
_entry.id   e11b16b02c3a6c982dd742868362ac88
#
_cell.length_a   1.000
_cell.length_b   1.000
_cell.length_c   1.000
_cell.angle_alpha   90.00
_cell.angle_beta   90.00
_cell.angle_gamma   90.00
#
_symmetry.space_group_name_H-M   'P 1'
#
loop_
_entity.id
_entity.type
_entity.pdbx_description
1 polymer ?
#
loop_
_entity_poly.entity_id
_entity_poly.type
_entity_poly.pdbx_seq_one_letter_code
_entity_poly.pdbx_strand_id
1 'polypeptide(L)' 'MAPIRVNLIAAGFVDTPLSASLLGDQLDARREERRATLPIHRVVEPADVAALAVHIMCNDALTGATYDIDGGQQLIAH' A
#
# COMPACT_ATOMS: atom_id res chain seq x y z
N MET A 1 9.26 12.67 -29.52
CA MET A 1 9.38 11.40 -28.77
C MET A 1 8.50 11.49 -27.52
N ALA A 2 7.69 10.51 -27.33
CA ALA A 2 6.87 10.49 -26.12
C ALA A 2 7.77 10.29 -24.90
N PRO A 3 7.63 11.07 -23.82
CA PRO A 3 8.44 10.90 -22.64
C PRO A 3 8.08 9.59 -21.92
N ILE A 4 9.08 8.97 -21.34
CA ILE A 4 8.90 7.82 -20.49
C ILE A 4 8.51 8.36 -19.11
N ARG A 5 7.39 7.87 -18.57
CA ARG A 5 6.96 8.23 -17.22
C ARG A 5 7.45 7.16 -16.25
N VAL A 6 7.97 7.62 -15.11
CA VAL A 6 8.45 6.73 -14.06
C VAL A 6 7.88 7.19 -12.74
N ASN A 7 7.15 6.31 -12.07
CA ASN A 7 6.59 6.55 -10.76
C ASN A 7 6.89 5.34 -9.86
N LEU A 8 6.88 5.56 -8.57
CA LEU A 8 7.15 4.52 -7.59
C LEU A 8 5.96 4.40 -6.63
N ILE A 9 5.58 3.18 -6.33
CA ILE A 9 4.59 2.89 -5.30
C ILE A 9 5.33 2.30 -4.10
N ALA A 10 5.23 2.97 -2.95
CA ALA A 10 5.80 2.49 -1.70
C ALA A 10 4.66 1.97 -0.83
N ALA A 11 4.61 0.65 -0.64
CA ALA A 11 3.56 0.01 0.14
C ALA A 11 4.06 -0.32 1.54
N GLY A 12 3.21 -0.09 2.55
CA GLY A 12 3.43 -0.60 3.89
C GLY A 12 2.98 -2.05 4.00
N PHE A 13 2.38 -2.43 5.14
CA PHE A 13 1.82 -3.78 5.27
C PHE A 13 0.61 -3.93 4.35
N VAL A 14 0.67 -4.94 3.49
CA VAL A 14 -0.43 -5.30 2.58
C VAL A 14 -0.84 -6.74 2.87
N ASP A 15 -2.14 -6.95 3.01
CA ASP A 15 -2.69 -8.28 3.33
C ASP A 15 -2.66 -9.16 2.08
N THR A 16 -1.59 -9.93 1.93
CA THR A 16 -1.34 -10.78 0.77
C THR A 16 -1.18 -12.25 1.19
N PRO A 17 -1.26 -13.20 0.26
CA PRO A 17 -0.90 -14.60 0.55
C PRO A 17 0.52 -14.74 1.07
N LEU A 18 1.45 -13.90 0.61
CA LEU A 18 2.82 -13.91 1.12
C LEU A 18 2.87 -13.48 2.58
N SER A 19 2.13 -12.44 2.97
CA SER A 19 2.02 -12.01 4.36
C SER A 19 1.46 -13.12 5.23
N ALA A 20 0.43 -13.82 4.76
CA ALA A 20 -0.15 -14.95 5.48
C ALA A 20 0.87 -16.07 5.68
N SER A 21 1.66 -16.37 4.66
CA SER A 21 2.71 -17.39 4.73
C SER A 21 3.81 -17.00 5.72
N LEU A 22 4.23 -15.72 5.72
CA LEU A 22 5.31 -15.26 6.58
C LEU A 22 4.90 -15.13 8.04
N LEU A 23 3.67 -14.68 8.32
CA LEU A 23 3.20 -14.42 9.67
C LEU A 23 2.60 -15.65 10.35
N GLY A 24 2.05 -16.60 9.57
CA GLY A 24 1.45 -17.80 10.12
C GLY A 24 0.39 -17.50 11.16
N ASP A 25 0.57 -18.00 12.39
CA ASP A 25 -0.38 -17.83 13.48
C ASP A 25 -0.51 -16.39 13.96
N GLN A 26 0.42 -15.52 13.58
CA GLN A 26 0.41 -14.12 14.00
C GLN A 26 -0.36 -13.21 13.02
N LEU A 27 -0.90 -13.77 11.94
CA LEU A 27 -1.56 -12.97 10.91
C LEU A 27 -2.77 -12.22 11.46
N ASP A 28 -3.63 -12.89 12.22
CA ASP A 28 -4.83 -12.26 12.77
C ASP A 28 -4.47 -11.17 13.78
N ALA A 29 -3.45 -11.39 14.60
CA ALA A 29 -2.98 -10.38 15.54
C ALA A 29 -2.43 -9.15 14.80
N ARG A 30 -1.71 -9.36 13.71
CA ARG A 30 -1.18 -8.25 12.89
C ARG A 30 -2.31 -7.46 12.21
N ARG A 31 -3.32 -8.16 11.69
CA ARG A 31 -4.48 -7.50 11.09
C ARG A 31 -5.22 -6.63 12.11
N GLU A 32 -5.45 -7.16 13.32
CA GLU A 32 -6.11 -6.40 14.39
C GLU A 32 -5.28 -5.19 14.79
N GLU A 33 -3.98 -5.34 14.95
CA GLU A 33 -3.08 -4.23 15.26
C GLU A 33 -3.19 -3.13 14.21
N ARG A 34 -3.17 -3.50 12.93
CA ARG A 34 -3.26 -2.53 11.83
C ARG A 34 -4.61 -1.83 11.79
N ARG A 35 -5.71 -2.56 12.01
CA ARG A 35 -7.04 -1.94 12.09
C ARG A 35 -7.13 -0.91 13.21
N ALA A 36 -6.50 -1.20 14.35
CA ALA A 36 -6.53 -0.32 15.51
C ALA A 36 -5.62 0.88 15.36
N THR A 37 -4.47 0.74 14.71
CA THR A 37 -3.41 1.75 14.69
C THR A 37 -3.36 2.59 13.42
N LEU A 38 -3.75 2.04 12.27
CA LEU A 38 -3.70 2.78 11.01
C LEU A 38 -4.76 3.88 10.96
N PRO A 39 -4.42 5.08 10.48
CA PRO A 39 -5.39 6.18 10.35
C PRO A 39 -6.63 5.81 9.56
N ILE A 40 -6.54 4.94 8.56
CA ILE A 40 -7.71 4.53 7.77
C ILE A 40 -8.54 3.43 8.44
N HIS A 41 -8.09 2.89 9.58
CA HIS A 41 -8.78 1.86 10.37
C HIS A 41 -9.11 0.57 9.60
N ARG A 42 -8.29 0.25 8.62
CA ARG A 42 -8.37 -1.04 7.92
C ARG A 42 -7.02 -1.44 7.37
N VAL A 43 -6.89 -2.72 7.01
CA VAL A 43 -5.67 -3.24 6.39
C VAL A 43 -5.69 -2.88 4.90
N VAL A 44 -4.54 -2.49 4.37
CA VAL A 44 -4.37 -2.27 2.93
C VAL A 44 -4.38 -3.63 2.23
N GLU A 45 -5.16 -3.74 1.17
CA GLU A 45 -5.30 -4.98 0.41
C GLU A 45 -4.64 -4.85 -0.97
N PRO A 46 -4.33 -5.99 -1.62
CA PRO A 46 -3.76 -5.95 -2.97
C PRO A 46 -4.58 -5.14 -3.96
N ALA A 47 -5.92 -5.16 -3.84
CA ALA A 47 -6.81 -4.37 -4.70
C ALA A 47 -6.57 -2.87 -4.58
N ASP A 48 -6.19 -2.39 -3.39
CA ASP A 48 -5.86 -0.98 -3.17
C ASP A 48 -4.63 -0.58 -3.97
N VAL A 49 -3.60 -1.43 -3.95
CA VAL A 49 -2.35 -1.20 -4.69
C VAL A 49 -2.62 -1.26 -6.19
N ALA A 50 -3.40 -2.24 -6.63
CA ALA A 50 -3.74 -2.40 -8.04
C ALA A 50 -4.52 -1.19 -8.57
N ALA A 51 -5.48 -0.67 -7.80
CA ALA A 51 -6.25 0.51 -8.19
C ALA A 51 -5.35 1.74 -8.37
N LEU A 52 -4.40 1.94 -7.46
CA LEU A 52 -3.43 3.02 -7.58
C LEU A 52 -2.55 2.85 -8.82
N ALA A 53 -2.04 1.64 -9.06
CA ALA A 53 -1.21 1.36 -10.22
C ALA A 53 -1.94 1.65 -11.53
N VAL A 54 -3.20 1.22 -11.64
CA VAL A 54 -4.01 1.50 -12.83
C VAL A 54 -4.22 3.01 -13.01
N HIS A 55 -4.51 3.72 -11.92
CA HIS A 55 -4.67 5.18 -11.98
C HIS A 55 -3.41 5.87 -12.50
N ILE A 56 -2.24 5.49 -12.00
CA ILE A 56 -0.97 6.05 -12.44
C ILE A 56 -0.73 5.76 -13.92
N MET A 57 -1.03 4.55 -14.37
CA MET A 57 -0.86 4.18 -15.78
C MET A 57 -1.78 4.96 -16.71
N CYS A 58 -2.99 5.28 -16.25
CA CYS A 58 -4.01 5.96 -17.06
C CYS A 58 -3.92 7.48 -16.99
N ASN A 59 -3.16 8.03 -16.05
CA ASN A 59 -3.03 9.48 -15.89
C ASN A 59 -1.66 9.94 -16.37
N ASP A 60 -1.59 10.41 -17.60
CA ASP A 60 -0.34 10.76 -18.26
C ASP A 60 0.29 12.07 -17.76
N ALA A 61 -0.36 12.76 -16.84
CA ALA A 61 0.21 13.91 -16.16
C ALA A 61 1.12 13.54 -14.99
N LEU A 62 1.13 12.26 -14.58
CA LEU A 62 1.88 11.81 -13.40
C LEU A 62 3.24 11.24 -13.80
N THR A 63 4.31 11.83 -13.26
CA THR A 63 5.67 11.29 -13.41
C THR A 63 6.56 11.82 -12.29
N GLY A 64 7.57 11.04 -11.93
CA GLY A 64 8.60 11.46 -10.99
C GLY A 64 8.16 11.45 -9.53
N ALA A 65 7.04 10.84 -9.21
CA ALA A 65 6.52 10.84 -7.85
C ALA A 65 6.61 9.46 -7.19
N THR A 66 6.69 9.48 -5.86
CA THR A 66 6.52 8.30 -5.02
C THR A 66 5.17 8.38 -4.34
N TYR A 67 4.37 7.34 -4.49
CA TYR A 67 3.04 7.26 -3.89
C TYR A 67 3.05 6.28 -2.74
N ASP A 68 2.81 6.78 -1.53
CA ASP A 68 2.73 5.93 -0.34
C ASP A 68 1.33 5.36 -0.22
N ILE A 69 1.23 4.03 -0.09
CA ILE A 69 -0.03 3.35 0.10
C ILE A 69 0.10 2.42 1.31
N ASP A 70 0.03 3.02 2.48
CA ASP A 70 0.30 2.35 3.74
C ASP A 70 -0.81 2.56 4.78
N GLY A 71 -1.97 3.07 4.35
CA GLY A 71 -3.06 3.35 5.27
C GLY A 71 -2.78 4.48 6.25
N GLY A 72 -1.74 5.25 6.00
CA GLY A 72 -1.29 6.32 6.89
C GLY A 72 -0.28 5.87 7.94
N GLN A 73 0.31 4.69 7.77
CA GLN A 73 1.25 4.12 8.73
C GLN A 73 2.40 5.08 9.05
N GLN A 74 2.92 5.79 8.05
CA GLN A 74 4.02 6.74 8.25
C GLN A 74 3.65 7.94 9.11
N LEU A 75 2.35 8.19 9.30
CA LEU A 75 1.85 9.29 10.14
C LEU A 75 1.73 8.91 11.61
N ILE A 76 1.92 7.63 11.92
CA ILE A 76 1.83 7.14 13.29
C ILE A 76 3.15 7.42 14.00
N ALA A 77 3.07 7.99 15.21
CA ALA A 77 4.25 8.19 16.03
C ALA A 77 4.79 6.84 16.51
N HIS A 78 6.10 6.67 16.44
CA HIS A 78 6.78 5.44 16.85
C HIS A 78 7.34 5.58 18.25
#